data_b9d05aee6219f359d0b0ed0480613b2b
#
_entry.id   b9d05aee6219f359d0b0ed0480613b2b
#
_cell.length_a   1.000
_cell.length_b   1.000
_cell.length_c   1.000
_cell.angle_alpha   90.00
_cell.angle_beta   90.00
_cell.angle_gamma   90.00
#
_symmetry.space_group_name_H-M   'P 1'
#
loop_
_entity.id
_entity.type
_entity.pdbx_description
1 polymer ?
#
loop_
_entity_poly.entity_id
_entity_poly.type
_entity_poly.pdbx_seq_one_letter_code
_entity_poly.pdbx_strand_id
1 'polypeptide(L)'
;MKFAGAKSALKGEEIMPTTMVQDPARAKQHFEAKLAFTTGPVELERMMKEGNVNIVDVRAAEDYAKGHIPGAVNLPKERWSSLQGLRKDRTNVVYCYSLVCHLAASAAVHFAGQGFPVMELDGGWRWWKDDGFDIET
;
A
#
# COMPACT_ATOMS: atom_id res chain seq x y z
N MET A 1 -29.93 22.04 6.47
CA MET A 1 -29.34 22.41 5.86
C MET A 1 -29.03 23.18 5.20
N LYS A 2 -29.02 23.82 5.34
CA LYS A 2 -28.42 24.36 4.51
C LYS A 2 -27.55 24.96 4.28
N PHE A 3 -27.22 25.32 4.47
CA PHE A 3 -26.09 25.63 4.00
C PHE A 3 -25.99 26.29 3.31
N ALA A 4 -26.57 27.13 3.51
CA ALA A 4 -26.30 27.53 2.75
C ALA A 4 -25.93 28.03 2.30
N GLY A 5 -26.18 28.63 2.63
CA GLY A 5 -25.91 28.87 2.15
C GLY A 5 -25.23 29.14 1.86
N ALA A 6 -25.33 29.43 2.19
CA ALA A 6 -24.75 29.41 1.93
C ALA A 6 -24.06 29.68 1.49
N LYS A 7 -23.94 30.05 1.67
CA LYS A 7 -23.28 30.07 1.27
C LYS A 7 -22.53 30.19 0.87
N SER A 8 -22.87 30.76 1.40
CA SER A 8 -22.23 30.69 1.03
C SER A 8 -21.36 30.72 0.79
N ALA A 9 -21.47 31.10 1.31
CA ALA A 9 -20.81 30.77 1.20
C ALA A 9 -19.95 30.75 0.94
N LEU A 10 -19.80 31.05 1.20
CA LEU A 10 -19.11 30.62 1.01
C LEU A 10 -18.51 30.70 0.48
N LYS A 11 -18.87 31.23 0.93
CA LYS A 11 -18.52 30.92 0.46
C LYS A 11 -17.72 30.40 0.45
N GLY A 12 -17.73 30.58 1.00
CA GLY A 12 -17.30 29.85 1.03
C GLY A 12 -16.98 29.38 1.33
N GLU A 13 -17.11 29.26 1.70
CA GLU A 13 -17.10 28.57 2.03
C GLU A 13 -16.88 27.86 2.35
N GLU A 14 -17.01 27.80 2.61
CA GLU A 14 -17.10 27.07 2.85
C GLU A 14 -16.70 26.31 3.11
N ILE A 15 -16.62 25.97 3.65
CA ILE A 15 -16.39 25.09 3.79
C ILE A 15 -16.34 24.18 3.91
N MET A 16 -16.97 23.68 4.16
CA MET A 16 -17.16 22.78 4.16
C MET A 16 -17.52 21.81 4.44
N PRO A 17 -17.70 21.54 5.02
CA PRO A 17 -17.90 20.20 5.57
C PRO A 17 -19.05 19.42 5.02
N THR A 18 -20.07 20.11 4.61
CA THR A 18 -21.22 19.44 4.00
C THR A 18 -20.83 18.58 2.81
N THR A 19 -19.87 19.08 2.03
CA THR A 19 -19.43 18.35 0.85
C THR A 19 -18.69 17.07 1.21
N MET A 20 -18.17 16.97 2.43
CA MET A 20 -17.41 15.81 2.83
C MET A 20 -18.25 14.56 3.06
N VAL A 21 -19.53 14.73 3.27
CA VAL A 21 -20.43 13.59 3.53
C VAL A 21 -21.29 13.25 2.33
N GLN A 22 -20.96 13.84 1.19
CA GLN A 22 -21.81 13.70 0.02
C GLN A 22 -21.10 12.92 -1.06
N ASP A 23 -21.49 12.15 -1.77
CA ASP A 23 -20.93 11.44 -2.92
C ASP A 23 -20.62 9.99 -2.62
N PRO A 24 -21.68 9.20 -2.40
CA PRO A 24 -21.49 7.76 -2.20
C PRO A 24 -20.83 7.07 -3.39
N ALA A 25 -21.02 7.59 -4.61
CA ALA A 25 -20.41 6.98 -5.79
C ALA A 25 -18.88 7.08 -5.75
N ARG A 26 -18.38 8.27 -5.34
CA ARG A 26 -16.92 8.43 -5.20
C ARG A 26 -16.37 7.63 -4.04
N ALA A 27 -17.12 7.54 -2.95
CA ALA A 27 -16.72 6.70 -1.82
C ALA A 27 -16.59 5.24 -2.26
N LYS A 28 -17.54 4.75 -3.03
CA LYS A 28 -17.51 3.38 -3.55
C LYS A 28 -16.26 3.14 -4.39
N GLN A 29 -15.94 4.07 -5.29
CA GLN A 29 -14.74 3.95 -6.14
C GLN A 29 -13.48 3.93 -5.30
N HIS A 30 -13.40 4.81 -4.29
CA HIS A 30 -12.25 4.88 -3.42
C HIS A 30 -12.01 3.56 -2.69
N PHE A 31 -13.07 2.99 -2.12
CA PHE A 31 -12.90 1.76 -1.35
C PHE A 31 -12.69 0.54 -2.24
N GLU A 32 -13.26 0.55 -3.44
CA GLU A 32 -12.93 -0.49 -4.42
C GLU A 32 -11.45 -0.45 -4.78
N ALA A 33 -10.91 0.76 -4.98
CA ALA A 33 -9.49 0.93 -5.26
C ALA A 33 -8.64 0.49 -4.05
N LYS A 34 -9.07 0.85 -2.85
CA LYS A 34 -8.35 0.42 -1.64
C LYS A 34 -8.28 -1.10 -1.55
N LEU A 35 -9.40 -1.78 -1.78
CA LEU A 35 -9.44 -3.23 -1.73
C LEU A 35 -8.61 -3.87 -2.85
N ALA A 36 -8.54 -3.23 -4.01
CA ALA A 36 -7.81 -3.76 -5.15
C ALA A 36 -6.28 -3.59 -5.00
N PHE A 37 -5.84 -2.54 -4.32
CA PHE A 37 -4.42 -2.17 -4.31
C PHE A 37 -3.76 -2.22 -2.95
N THR A 38 -4.48 -2.65 -1.89
CA THR A 38 -3.89 -2.82 -0.56
C THR A 38 -4.29 -4.18 0.01
N THR A 39 -3.50 -4.65 0.98
CA THR A 39 -3.81 -5.87 1.72
C THR A 39 -3.32 -5.72 3.15
N GLY A 40 -3.87 -6.53 4.06
CA GLY A 40 -3.40 -6.57 5.44
C GLY A 40 -2.57 -7.82 5.70
N PRO A 41 -1.95 -7.92 6.90
CA PRO A 41 -1.09 -9.06 7.22
C PRO A 41 -1.80 -10.41 7.16
N VAL A 42 -3.03 -10.50 7.67
CA VAL A 42 -3.77 -11.76 7.68
C VAL A 42 -4.06 -12.23 6.25
N GLU A 43 -4.51 -11.29 5.42
CA GLU A 43 -4.82 -11.62 4.03
C GLU A 43 -3.56 -11.99 3.27
N LEU A 44 -2.46 -11.26 3.53
CA LEU A 44 -1.19 -11.56 2.87
C LEU A 44 -0.70 -12.94 3.21
N GLU A 45 -0.79 -13.33 4.48
CA GLU A 45 -0.37 -14.67 4.89
C GLU A 45 -1.14 -15.76 4.13
N ARG A 46 -2.45 -15.55 3.96
CA ARG A 46 -3.26 -16.48 3.17
C ARG A 46 -2.80 -16.53 1.72
N MET A 47 -2.54 -15.36 1.11
CA MET A 47 -2.08 -15.31 -0.27
C MET A 47 -0.72 -15.99 -0.44
N MET A 48 0.16 -15.87 0.56
CA MET A 48 1.45 -16.56 0.56
C MET A 48 1.26 -18.06 0.52
N LYS A 49 0.33 -18.59 1.31
CA LYS A 49 0.04 -20.01 1.33
C LYS A 49 -0.51 -20.52 0.01
N GLU A 50 -1.25 -19.67 -0.69
CA GLU A 50 -1.76 -20.01 -2.02
C GLU A 50 -0.69 -19.91 -3.11
N GLY A 51 0.41 -19.24 -2.81
CA GLY A 51 1.54 -19.18 -3.72
C GLY A 51 1.36 -18.23 -4.90
N ASN A 52 0.43 -17.28 -4.82
CA ASN A 52 0.10 -16.42 -5.96
C ASN A 52 0.58 -14.99 -5.82
N VAL A 53 1.52 -14.72 -4.91
CA VAL A 53 2.07 -13.37 -4.72
C VAL A 53 3.59 -13.41 -4.71
N ASN A 54 4.17 -12.28 -5.04
CA ASN A 54 5.60 -12.03 -4.92
C ASN A 54 5.76 -10.87 -3.95
N ILE A 55 6.46 -11.07 -2.85
CA ILE A 55 6.57 -10.06 -1.81
C ILE A 55 7.86 -9.28 -2.01
N VAL A 56 7.77 -7.96 -1.99
CA VAL A 56 8.89 -7.07 -2.30
C VAL A 56 9.13 -6.12 -1.13
N ASP A 57 10.26 -6.30 -0.47
CA ASP A 57 10.69 -5.46 0.64
C ASP A 57 11.52 -4.30 0.07
N VAL A 58 11.01 -3.07 0.19
CA VAL A 58 11.71 -1.91 -0.36
C VAL A 58 12.50 -1.14 0.70
N ARG A 59 12.67 -1.74 1.89
CA ARG A 59 13.50 -1.17 2.93
C ARG A 59 14.99 -1.28 2.56
N ALA A 60 15.82 -0.60 3.34
CA ALA A 60 17.27 -0.71 3.18
C ALA A 60 17.72 -2.17 3.34
N ALA A 61 18.76 -2.54 2.62
CA ALA A 61 19.28 -3.90 2.64
C ALA A 61 19.67 -4.37 4.04
N GLU A 62 20.21 -3.47 4.85
CA GLU A 62 20.59 -3.78 6.23
C GLU A 62 19.41 -4.18 7.08
N ASP A 63 18.28 -3.50 6.90
CA ASP A 63 17.06 -3.80 7.67
C ASP A 63 16.43 -5.09 7.20
N TYR A 64 16.42 -5.32 5.90
CA TYR A 64 15.96 -6.58 5.33
C TYR A 64 16.74 -7.76 5.90
N ALA A 65 18.05 -7.63 6.01
CA ALA A 65 18.90 -8.70 6.51
C ALA A 65 18.63 -9.04 7.97
N LYS A 66 18.17 -8.07 8.75
CA LYS A 66 17.85 -8.29 10.17
C LYS A 66 16.53 -9.02 10.37
N GLY A 67 15.67 -9.00 9.37
CA GLY A 67 14.40 -9.69 9.43
C GLY A 67 13.48 -9.17 8.35
N HIS A 68 12.75 -10.06 7.71
CA HIS A 68 11.81 -9.71 6.63
C HIS A 68 10.71 -10.77 6.55
N ILE A 69 9.68 -10.46 5.79
CA ILE A 69 8.59 -11.42 5.55
C ILE A 69 9.16 -12.60 4.76
N PRO A 70 8.86 -13.84 5.16
CA PRO A 70 9.42 -15.03 4.49
C PRO A 70 9.19 -15.01 2.99
N GLY A 71 10.24 -15.27 2.24
CA GLY A 71 10.19 -15.30 0.78
C GLY A 71 10.25 -13.95 0.10
N ALA A 72 10.30 -12.84 0.85
CA ALA A 72 10.37 -11.52 0.25
C ALA A 72 11.71 -11.29 -0.44
N VAL A 73 11.67 -10.64 -1.60
CA VAL A 73 12.87 -10.15 -2.26
C VAL A 73 13.12 -8.72 -1.82
N ASN A 74 14.37 -8.32 -1.74
CA ASN A 74 14.73 -6.97 -1.34
C ASN A 74 15.04 -6.12 -2.57
N LEU A 75 14.32 -5.00 -2.70
CA LEU A 75 14.57 -4.07 -3.81
C LEU A 75 14.53 -2.65 -3.25
N PRO A 76 15.63 -2.20 -2.63
CA PRO A 76 15.69 -0.86 -2.04
C PRO A 76 15.70 0.22 -3.13
N LYS A 77 15.42 1.44 -2.72
CA LYS A 77 15.16 2.56 -3.64
C LYS A 77 16.26 2.76 -4.67
N GLU A 78 17.50 2.63 -4.27
CA GLU A 78 18.64 2.87 -5.17
C GLU A 78 18.74 1.82 -6.28
N ARG A 79 17.97 0.73 -6.20
CA ARG A 79 17.96 -0.31 -7.22
C ARG A 79 16.61 -0.48 -7.92
N TRP A 80 15.66 0.43 -7.68
CA TRP A 80 14.33 0.30 -8.30
C TRP A 80 14.39 0.26 -9.82
N SER A 81 15.32 1.00 -10.43
CA SER A 81 15.41 1.04 -11.90
C SER A 81 15.80 -0.29 -12.51
N SER A 82 16.39 -1.19 -11.71
CA SER A 82 16.75 -2.52 -12.19
C SER A 82 15.54 -3.42 -12.37
N LEU A 83 14.46 -3.17 -11.63
CA LEU A 83 13.23 -3.99 -11.61
C LEU A 83 13.51 -5.44 -11.22
N GLN A 84 14.66 -5.72 -10.62
CA GLN A 84 15.12 -7.07 -10.33
C GLN A 84 14.27 -7.69 -9.23
N GLY A 85 13.81 -8.91 -9.45
CA GLY A 85 12.98 -9.63 -8.49
C GLY A 85 11.49 -9.41 -8.65
N LEU A 86 11.06 -8.46 -9.49
CA LEU A 86 9.65 -8.24 -9.74
C LEU A 86 9.09 -9.28 -10.71
N ARG A 87 7.81 -9.57 -10.59
CA ARG A 87 7.13 -10.57 -11.42
C ARG A 87 5.99 -9.92 -12.20
N LYS A 88 5.79 -10.38 -13.43
CA LYS A 88 4.63 -9.95 -14.22
C LYS A 88 3.49 -10.95 -14.18
N ASP A 89 3.76 -12.17 -13.74
CA ASP A 89 2.80 -13.26 -13.72
C ASP A 89 2.05 -13.39 -12.39
N ARG A 90 2.30 -12.53 -11.43
CA ARG A 90 1.62 -12.50 -10.14
C ARG A 90 1.74 -11.12 -9.52
N THR A 91 0.90 -10.85 -8.53
CA THR A 91 0.91 -9.56 -7.86
C THR A 91 2.16 -9.40 -7.01
N ASN A 92 2.82 -8.26 -7.16
CA ASN A 92 3.94 -7.87 -6.33
C ASN A 92 3.40 -7.07 -5.15
N VAL A 93 3.50 -7.63 -3.94
CA VAL A 93 3.04 -6.96 -2.73
C VAL A 93 4.23 -6.24 -2.12
N VAL A 94 4.21 -4.92 -2.13
CA VAL A 94 5.33 -4.11 -1.66
C VAL A 94 5.11 -3.67 -0.22
N TYR A 95 6.18 -3.62 0.56
CA TYR A 95 6.09 -3.10 1.92
C TYR A 95 7.37 -2.36 2.31
N CYS A 96 7.21 -1.43 3.26
CA CYS A 96 8.31 -0.73 3.87
C CYS A 96 8.21 -0.82 5.40
N TYR A 97 8.52 0.24 6.12
CA TYR A 97 8.70 0.17 7.57
C TYR A 97 7.40 0.19 8.37
N SER A 98 6.44 1.06 8.00
CA SER A 98 5.25 1.26 8.82
C SER A 98 4.15 1.96 8.05
N LEU A 99 3.00 2.10 8.69
CA LEU A 99 1.82 2.76 8.10
C LEU A 99 2.11 4.20 7.66
N VAL A 100 2.98 4.91 8.38
CA VAL A 100 3.27 6.32 8.09
C VAL A 100 4.40 6.49 7.09
N CYS A 101 4.98 5.40 6.60
CA CYS A 101 6.06 5.46 5.62
C CYS A 101 5.47 5.43 4.21
N HIS A 102 5.84 6.38 3.35
CA HIS A 102 5.34 6.43 1.98
C HIS A 102 6.27 5.76 0.97
N LEU A 103 7.32 5.10 1.43
CA LEU A 103 8.29 4.49 0.55
C LEU A 103 7.67 3.37 -0.31
N ALA A 104 6.84 2.53 0.31
CA ALA A 104 6.19 1.45 -0.44
C ALA A 104 5.21 1.99 -1.48
N ALA A 105 4.45 3.04 -1.14
CA ALA A 105 3.55 3.66 -2.10
C ALA A 105 4.32 4.27 -3.27
N SER A 106 5.46 4.90 -3.00
CA SER A 106 6.32 5.46 -4.04
C SER A 106 6.87 4.36 -4.95
N ALA A 107 7.29 3.25 -4.34
CA ALA A 107 7.77 2.09 -5.10
C ALA A 107 6.65 1.53 -5.99
N ALA A 108 5.43 1.44 -5.44
CA ALA A 108 4.29 0.93 -6.20
C ALA A 108 3.99 1.79 -7.43
N VAL A 109 4.08 3.12 -7.29
CA VAL A 109 3.92 4.03 -8.44
C VAL A 109 4.96 3.70 -9.51
N HIS A 110 6.22 3.56 -9.09
CA HIS A 110 7.31 3.29 -10.03
C HIS A 110 7.12 1.96 -10.74
N PHE A 111 6.83 0.90 -9.99
CA PHE A 111 6.69 -0.45 -10.54
C PHE A 111 5.46 -0.58 -11.43
N ALA A 112 4.32 -0.01 -10.99
CA ALA A 112 3.11 -0.01 -11.80
C ALA A 112 3.34 0.76 -13.11
N GLY A 113 4.08 1.86 -13.05
CA GLY A 113 4.44 2.62 -14.23
C GLY A 113 5.28 1.82 -15.23
N GLN A 114 5.97 0.78 -14.75
CA GLN A 114 6.75 -0.11 -15.61
C GLN A 114 5.96 -1.37 -15.99
N GLY A 115 4.66 -1.42 -15.69
CA GLY A 115 3.79 -2.49 -16.14
C GLY A 115 3.67 -3.70 -15.20
N PHE A 116 4.10 -3.55 -13.95
CA PHE A 116 4.01 -4.65 -12.98
C PHE A 116 2.74 -4.52 -12.13
N PRO A 117 2.00 -5.61 -11.91
CA PRO A 117 0.87 -5.56 -10.98
C PRO A 117 1.38 -5.42 -9.54
N VAL A 118 0.78 -4.50 -8.79
CA VAL A 118 1.26 -4.18 -7.44
C VAL A 118 0.11 -4.04 -6.46
N MET A 119 0.39 -4.36 -5.21
CA MET A 119 -0.42 -4.03 -4.04
C MET A 119 0.52 -3.56 -2.94
N GLU A 120 -0.01 -2.80 -2.00
CA GLU A 120 0.74 -2.35 -0.84
C GLU A 120 0.27 -3.09 0.41
N LEU A 121 1.22 -3.55 1.24
CA LEU A 121 0.89 -4.12 2.54
C LEU A 121 0.68 -3.01 3.55
N ASP A 122 -0.54 -2.89 4.06
CA ASP A 122 -0.88 -1.91 5.10
C ASP A 122 -0.08 -2.20 6.37
N GLY A 123 0.45 -1.12 6.96
CA GLY A 123 1.22 -1.22 8.20
C GLY A 123 2.65 -1.71 8.03
N GLY A 124 2.99 -2.23 6.87
CA GLY A 124 4.35 -2.62 6.53
C GLY A 124 4.98 -3.63 7.50
N TRP A 125 6.29 -3.53 7.62
CA TRP A 125 7.06 -4.42 8.49
C TRP A 125 6.62 -4.34 9.95
N ARG A 126 6.30 -3.13 10.44
CA ARG A 126 5.93 -2.91 11.83
C ARG A 126 4.73 -3.78 12.22
N TRP A 127 3.64 -3.71 11.46
CA TRP A 127 2.44 -4.49 11.80
C TRP A 127 2.65 -5.97 11.63
N TRP A 128 3.37 -6.38 10.59
CA TRP A 128 3.68 -7.79 10.38
C TRP A 128 4.41 -8.38 11.59
N LYS A 129 5.47 -7.71 12.01
CA LYS A 129 6.30 -8.18 13.11
C LYS A 129 5.56 -8.11 14.46
N ASP A 130 4.91 -6.98 14.73
CA ASP A 130 4.27 -6.76 16.02
C ASP A 130 3.08 -7.68 16.25
N ASP A 131 2.39 -8.08 15.18
CA ASP A 131 1.27 -9.01 15.29
C ASP A 131 1.72 -10.48 15.35
N GLY A 132 3.02 -10.71 15.33
CA GLY A 132 3.54 -12.06 15.58
C GLY A 132 3.59 -12.98 14.37
N PHE A 133 3.50 -12.45 13.17
CA PHE A 133 3.64 -13.27 11.97
C PHE A 133 5.08 -13.74 11.78
N ASP A 134 5.26 -14.84 11.03
CA ASP A 134 6.58 -15.44 10.81
C ASP A 134 7.54 -14.46 10.13
N ILE A 135 8.78 -14.51 10.52
CA ILE A 135 9.83 -13.70 9.90
C ILE A 135 11.01 -14.60 9.53
N GLU A 136 11.83 -14.10 8.61
CA GLU A 136 12.98 -14.79 8.07
C GLU A 136 14.17 -13.84 8.14
N THR A 137 15.37 -14.36 8.34
CA THR A 137 16.59 -13.55 8.36
C THR A 137 17.61 -14.04 7.33
#